data_d83d0e9167aba9280e66421afdc430ed
#
_entry.id   d83d0e9167aba9280e66421afdc430ed
#
_cell.length_a   1.000
_cell.length_b   1.000
_cell.length_c   1.000
_cell.angle_alpha   90.00
_cell.angle_beta   90.00
_cell.angle_gamma   90.00
#
_symmetry.space_group_name_H-M   'P 1'
#
loop_
_entity.id
_entity.type
_entity.pdbx_description
1 polymer ?
#
loop_
_entity_poly.entity_id
_entity_poly.type
_entity_poly.pdbx_seq_one_letter_code
_entity_poly.pdbx_strand_id
1 'polypeptide(L)'
;MAEVEIKQENVVHSRPRLITDEEMHYCPGCSHGTVHNLIAEVIDEMGLEEDTIAISPVGCAVFAYRYIDVDWIEAAHGRACAVASAVKRLHPKKLVFSYQGDGDLTAIGAGETIHAAARGENIVTIFINNAIYGMTGGQMSPTTLLGMKTATTPYGRDAALNGFPYKIADMMAHLDGATYITRQSVHTPANVRKCKRAIRKAFENSLAGNGYSLVEVVATCNSGWKLSPVEANKWMEENMLPHYPLGDIKCSKLPK
;
A
#
# COMPACT_ATOMS: atom_id res chain seq x y z
N MET A 1 30.05 30.56 -0.81
CA MET A 1 30.14 29.09 -0.65
C MET A 1 30.42 28.56 -2.05
N ALA A 2 31.48 27.74 -2.25
CA ALA A 2 31.75 27.14 -3.54
C ALA A 2 30.60 26.18 -3.91
N GLU A 3 29.97 26.33 -5.06
CA GLU A 3 29.04 25.35 -5.59
C GLU A 3 29.78 24.03 -5.80
N VAL A 4 29.33 22.99 -5.13
CA VAL A 4 29.85 21.65 -5.33
C VAL A 4 29.20 21.10 -6.59
N GLU A 5 29.96 21.04 -7.69
CA GLU A 5 29.51 20.42 -8.93
C GLU A 5 29.45 18.87 -8.73
N ILE A 6 28.24 18.34 -8.66
CA ILE A 6 28.01 16.88 -8.55
C ILE A 6 28.11 16.28 -9.94
N LYS A 7 29.15 15.51 -10.20
CA LYS A 7 29.28 14.76 -11.46
C LYS A 7 28.24 13.64 -11.51
N GLN A 8 27.56 13.48 -12.66
CA GLN A 8 26.50 12.48 -12.87
C GLN A 8 26.95 11.05 -12.52
N GLU A 9 28.21 10.71 -12.77
CA GLU A 9 28.81 9.41 -12.42
C GLU A 9 28.86 9.11 -10.92
N ASN A 10 28.76 10.13 -10.08
CA ASN A 10 28.76 10.02 -8.63
C ASN A 10 27.35 10.03 -8.01
N VAL A 11 26.31 10.13 -8.83
CA VAL A 11 24.92 10.09 -8.38
C VAL A 11 24.51 8.66 -8.10
N VAL A 12 24.40 8.30 -6.82
CA VAL A 12 24.00 6.95 -6.37
C VAL A 12 22.49 6.77 -6.36
N HIS A 13 21.75 7.87 -6.18
CA HIS A 13 20.28 7.91 -6.18
C HIS A 13 19.82 9.31 -6.56
N SER A 14 18.79 9.41 -7.35
CA SER A 14 18.09 10.65 -7.66
C SER A 14 16.61 10.50 -7.31
N ARG A 15 15.96 11.63 -7.04
CA ARG A 15 14.50 11.66 -6.88
C ARG A 15 13.84 11.08 -8.15
N PRO A 16 12.85 10.19 -8.04
CA PRO A 16 12.10 9.69 -9.19
C PRO A 16 11.48 10.84 -9.99
N ARG A 17 11.55 10.79 -11.32
CA ARG A 17 11.01 11.84 -12.21
C ARG A 17 9.52 12.05 -12.03
N LEU A 18 8.80 10.97 -11.72
CA LEU A 18 7.35 10.98 -11.57
C LEU A 18 6.86 11.54 -10.22
N ILE A 19 7.76 11.86 -9.29
CA ILE A 19 7.36 12.57 -8.06
C ILE A 19 7.29 14.06 -8.36
N THR A 20 6.08 14.62 -8.26
CA THR A 20 5.82 16.05 -8.51
C THR A 20 6.48 16.95 -7.46
N ASP A 21 6.50 18.26 -7.69
CA ASP A 21 7.04 19.23 -6.73
C ASP A 21 6.03 19.63 -5.64
N GLU A 22 4.83 19.05 -5.66
CA GLU A 22 3.83 19.31 -4.63
C GLU A 22 4.31 18.80 -3.26
N GLU A 23 4.13 19.63 -2.24
CA GLU A 23 4.43 19.25 -0.85
C GLU A 23 3.45 18.20 -0.37
N MET A 24 3.97 17.06 0.08
CA MET A 24 3.13 15.97 0.58
C MET A 24 2.51 16.35 1.93
N HIS A 25 1.19 16.22 2.05
CA HIS A 25 0.43 16.54 3.27
C HIS A 25 0.58 15.51 4.39
N TYR A 26 1.32 14.42 4.16
CA TYR A 26 1.50 13.37 5.16
C TYR A 26 2.22 13.87 6.41
N CYS A 27 1.87 13.29 7.56
CA CYS A 27 2.56 13.59 8.81
C CYS A 27 4.07 13.33 8.69
N PRO A 28 4.94 14.17 9.26
CA PRO A 28 6.37 13.91 9.28
C PRO A 28 6.70 12.53 9.88
N GLY A 29 7.47 11.72 9.17
CA GLY A 29 7.80 10.35 9.57
C GLY A 29 6.75 9.28 9.22
N CYS A 30 5.67 9.65 8.54
CA CYS A 30 4.70 8.69 8.00
C CYS A 30 5.30 7.89 6.83
N SER A 31 4.95 6.61 6.74
CA SER A 31 5.47 5.72 5.69
C SER A 31 4.93 6.00 4.28
N HIS A 32 3.83 6.74 4.12
CA HIS A 32 3.21 7.02 2.82
C HIS A 32 4.19 7.63 1.82
N GLY A 33 4.95 8.67 2.23
CA GLY A 33 5.90 9.34 1.34
C GLY A 33 6.97 8.39 0.81
N THR A 34 7.50 7.50 1.65
CA THR A 34 8.46 6.47 1.23
C THR A 34 7.83 5.52 0.22
N VAL A 35 6.61 5.06 0.45
CA VAL A 35 5.93 4.12 -0.48
C VAL A 35 5.61 4.80 -1.81
N HIS A 36 5.19 6.08 -1.82
CA HIS A 36 4.99 6.83 -3.05
C HIS A 36 6.28 6.96 -3.88
N ASN A 37 7.41 7.26 -3.23
CA ASN A 37 8.70 7.29 -3.92
C ASN A 37 9.03 5.92 -4.54
N LEU A 38 8.80 4.81 -3.83
CA LEU A 38 9.04 3.47 -4.37
C LEU A 38 8.15 3.14 -5.57
N ILE A 39 6.87 3.53 -5.54
CA ILE A 39 5.95 3.33 -6.66
C ILE A 39 6.42 4.12 -7.88
N ALA A 40 6.69 5.42 -7.71
CA ALA A 40 7.16 6.29 -8.78
C ALA A 40 8.50 5.79 -9.38
N GLU A 41 9.44 5.38 -8.52
CA GLU A 41 10.73 4.83 -8.92
C GLU A 41 10.58 3.54 -9.74
N VAL A 42 9.65 2.65 -9.35
CA VAL A 42 9.40 1.41 -10.10
C VAL A 42 8.73 1.69 -11.44
N ILE A 43 7.75 2.60 -11.49
CA ILE A 43 7.08 2.99 -12.75
C ILE A 43 8.11 3.61 -13.71
N ASP A 44 8.94 4.55 -13.21
CA ASP A 44 9.99 5.23 -13.98
C ASP A 44 11.03 4.23 -14.53
N GLU A 45 11.55 3.32 -13.69
CA GLU A 45 12.50 2.29 -14.11
C GLU A 45 11.93 1.27 -15.10
N MET A 46 10.62 1.06 -15.10
CA MET A 46 9.94 0.17 -16.04
C MET A 46 9.50 0.90 -17.31
N GLY A 47 9.62 2.23 -17.39
CA GLY A 47 9.18 3.05 -18.52
C GLY A 47 7.67 2.97 -18.74
N LEU A 48 6.87 3.00 -17.67
CA LEU A 48 5.42 2.78 -17.70
C LEU A 48 4.61 4.04 -17.42
N GLU A 49 5.20 5.24 -17.45
CA GLU A 49 4.52 6.48 -17.09
C GLU A 49 3.23 6.69 -17.90
N GLU A 50 3.32 6.57 -19.24
CA GLU A 50 2.18 6.72 -20.16
C GLU A 50 1.25 5.49 -20.16
N ASP A 51 1.69 4.37 -19.58
CA ASP A 51 0.97 3.10 -19.57
C ASP A 51 0.42 2.74 -18.19
N THR A 52 0.36 3.70 -17.27
CA THR A 52 -0.12 3.50 -15.91
C THR A 52 -1.40 4.28 -15.65
N ILE A 53 -2.42 3.61 -15.10
CA ILE A 53 -3.62 4.24 -14.56
C ILE A 53 -3.75 3.82 -13.09
N ALA A 54 -3.68 4.78 -12.21
CA ALA A 54 -3.77 4.57 -10.77
C ALA A 54 -5.16 4.94 -10.23
N ILE A 55 -5.60 4.24 -9.19
CA ILE A 55 -6.88 4.51 -8.53
C ILE A 55 -6.60 5.05 -7.14
N SER A 56 -7.00 6.31 -6.94
CA SER A 56 -6.89 6.98 -5.64
C SER A 56 -8.00 6.52 -4.69
N PRO A 57 -7.69 6.30 -3.40
CA PRO A 57 -8.64 5.86 -2.40
C PRO A 57 -9.31 7.05 -1.70
N VAL A 58 -10.07 6.76 -0.66
CA VAL A 58 -10.43 7.76 0.37
C VAL A 58 -9.71 7.43 1.68
N GLY A 59 -9.10 8.43 2.28
CA GLY A 59 -8.28 8.33 3.49
C GLY A 59 -7.01 9.16 3.37
N CYS A 60 -5.97 8.86 4.13
CA CYS A 60 -4.73 9.63 4.11
C CYS A 60 -4.12 9.80 2.70
N ALA A 61 -4.32 8.83 1.82
CA ALA A 61 -3.78 8.85 0.47
C ALA A 61 -4.73 9.43 -0.60
N VAL A 62 -5.81 10.11 -0.20
CA VAL A 62 -6.78 10.70 -1.14
C VAL A 62 -6.12 11.62 -2.18
N PHE A 63 -5.09 12.36 -1.81
CA PHE A 63 -4.36 13.26 -2.69
C PHE A 63 -3.15 12.61 -3.39
N ALA A 64 -3.07 11.28 -3.46
CA ALA A 64 -1.95 10.59 -4.11
C ALA A 64 -1.75 11.02 -5.56
N TYR A 65 -2.84 11.39 -6.26
CA TYR A 65 -2.85 11.93 -7.62
C TYR A 65 -2.09 13.27 -7.78
N ARG A 66 -1.81 13.98 -6.68
CA ARG A 66 -1.02 15.22 -6.71
C ARG A 66 0.48 14.95 -6.66
N TYR A 67 0.89 13.76 -6.22
CA TYR A 67 2.28 13.46 -5.89
C TYR A 67 3.00 12.55 -6.88
N ILE A 68 2.25 11.78 -7.66
CA ILE A 68 2.82 10.89 -8.68
C ILE A 68 2.20 11.25 -10.03
N ASP A 69 3.03 11.64 -10.99
CA ASP A 69 2.65 12.09 -12.33
C ASP A 69 2.36 10.90 -13.25
N VAL A 70 1.16 10.35 -13.13
CA VAL A 70 0.55 9.34 -13.99
C VAL A 70 -0.95 9.63 -14.08
N ASP A 71 -1.70 8.89 -14.90
CA ASP A 71 -3.16 9.00 -14.93
C ASP A 71 -3.79 8.50 -13.63
N TRP A 72 -4.71 9.28 -13.05
CA TRP A 72 -5.43 8.94 -11.84
C TRP A 72 -6.94 9.02 -11.99
N ILE A 73 -7.64 8.09 -11.34
CA ILE A 73 -9.09 8.14 -11.14
C ILE A 73 -9.35 8.07 -9.64
N GLU A 74 -10.04 9.07 -9.08
CA GLU A 74 -10.47 9.04 -7.69
C GLU A 74 -11.73 8.19 -7.55
N ALA A 75 -11.68 7.18 -6.68
CA ALA A 75 -12.80 6.28 -6.40
C ALA A 75 -13.54 6.70 -5.13
N ALA A 76 -14.86 6.48 -5.08
CA ALA A 76 -15.58 6.56 -3.83
C ALA A 76 -15.00 5.59 -2.79
N HIS A 77 -15.12 5.93 -1.50
CA HIS A 77 -14.55 5.16 -0.39
C HIS A 77 -14.92 3.67 -0.45
N GLY A 78 -13.91 2.80 -0.45
CA GLY A 78 -14.05 1.36 -0.56
C GLY A 78 -14.31 0.83 -1.97
N ARG A 79 -14.33 1.68 -2.99
CA ARG A 79 -14.66 1.26 -4.36
C ARG A 79 -13.45 1.18 -5.30
N ALA A 80 -12.24 1.40 -4.76
CA ALA A 80 -11.04 1.45 -5.59
C ALA A 80 -10.80 0.17 -6.39
N CYS A 81 -10.94 -1.02 -5.80
CA CYS A 81 -10.81 -2.29 -6.53
C CYS A 81 -11.87 -2.51 -7.60
N ALA A 82 -13.11 -2.03 -7.39
CA ALA A 82 -14.17 -2.11 -8.40
C ALA A 82 -13.87 -1.20 -9.59
N VAL A 83 -13.44 0.05 -9.33
CA VAL A 83 -13.03 1.00 -10.38
C VAL A 83 -11.81 0.46 -11.13
N ALA A 84 -10.78 -0.02 -10.40
CA ALA A 84 -9.59 -0.61 -11.00
C ALA A 84 -9.93 -1.79 -11.92
N SER A 85 -10.86 -2.67 -11.52
CA SER A 85 -11.32 -3.80 -12.33
C SER A 85 -11.98 -3.33 -13.63
N ALA A 86 -12.83 -2.31 -13.57
CA ALA A 86 -13.48 -1.75 -14.75
C ALA A 86 -12.46 -1.09 -15.69
N VAL A 87 -11.56 -0.27 -15.14
CA VAL A 87 -10.49 0.39 -15.91
C VAL A 87 -9.60 -0.64 -16.59
N LYS A 88 -9.17 -1.68 -15.87
CA LYS A 88 -8.32 -2.73 -16.45
C LYS A 88 -8.99 -3.49 -17.60
N ARG A 89 -10.29 -3.72 -17.52
CA ARG A 89 -11.04 -4.36 -18.60
C ARG A 89 -11.16 -3.48 -19.84
N LEU A 90 -11.26 -2.16 -19.68
CA LEU A 90 -11.28 -1.19 -20.78
C LEU A 90 -9.87 -0.96 -21.35
N HIS A 91 -8.83 -1.05 -20.52
CA HIS A 91 -7.43 -0.83 -20.88
C HIS A 91 -6.55 -2.05 -20.54
N PRO A 92 -6.74 -3.20 -21.21
CA PRO A 92 -6.14 -4.48 -20.80
C PRO A 92 -4.61 -4.49 -20.84
N LYS A 93 -3.98 -3.60 -21.61
CA LYS A 93 -2.51 -3.51 -21.74
C LYS A 93 -1.89 -2.58 -20.71
N LYS A 94 -2.66 -1.64 -20.14
CA LYS A 94 -2.15 -0.68 -19.15
C LYS A 94 -1.87 -1.35 -17.80
N LEU A 95 -0.88 -0.85 -17.09
CA LEU A 95 -0.74 -1.12 -15.66
C LEU A 95 -1.88 -0.42 -14.92
N VAL A 96 -2.67 -1.16 -14.16
CA VAL A 96 -3.71 -0.58 -13.32
C VAL A 96 -3.46 -0.99 -11.87
N PHE A 97 -3.31 -0.01 -10.98
CA PHE A 97 -3.16 -0.27 -9.57
C PHE A 97 -4.05 0.62 -8.71
N SER A 98 -4.46 0.12 -7.55
CA SER A 98 -5.08 0.91 -6.49
C SER A 98 -4.10 1.10 -5.33
N TYR A 99 -4.18 2.26 -4.66
CA TYR A 99 -3.41 2.55 -3.46
C TYR A 99 -4.39 2.82 -2.32
N GLN A 100 -4.45 1.96 -1.30
CA GLN A 100 -5.53 1.95 -0.31
C GLN A 100 -4.99 1.84 1.12
N GLY A 101 -5.65 2.51 2.07
CA GLY A 101 -5.45 2.30 3.50
C GLY A 101 -6.35 1.18 4.04
N ASP A 102 -6.19 0.87 5.32
CA ASP A 102 -6.94 -0.19 6.00
C ASP A 102 -8.44 0.08 6.10
N GLY A 103 -8.85 1.32 6.29
CA GLY A 103 -10.27 1.68 6.25
C GLY A 103 -10.90 1.48 4.88
N ASP A 104 -10.19 1.90 3.84
CA ASP A 104 -10.68 1.81 2.47
C ASP A 104 -10.74 0.35 1.99
N LEU A 105 -9.70 -0.43 2.26
CA LEU A 105 -9.57 -1.80 1.74
C LEU A 105 -10.26 -2.83 2.64
N THR A 106 -10.02 -2.79 3.96
CA THR A 106 -10.39 -3.89 4.87
C THR A 106 -11.72 -3.68 5.58
N ALA A 107 -12.24 -2.43 5.59
CA ALA A 107 -13.54 -2.12 6.14
C ALA A 107 -14.58 -1.98 5.01
N ILE A 108 -14.77 -0.75 4.52
CA ILE A 108 -15.87 -0.44 3.57
C ILE A 108 -15.66 -1.10 2.19
N GLY A 109 -14.42 -1.39 1.78
CA GLY A 109 -14.08 -2.00 0.49
C GLY A 109 -13.73 -3.49 0.54
N ALA A 110 -13.97 -4.17 1.68
CA ALA A 110 -13.60 -5.58 1.82
C ALA A 110 -14.25 -6.48 0.77
N GLY A 111 -15.54 -6.25 0.47
CA GLY A 111 -16.27 -7.00 -0.54
C GLY A 111 -15.67 -6.82 -1.94
N GLU A 112 -15.44 -5.59 -2.36
CA GLU A 112 -14.86 -5.25 -3.66
C GLU A 112 -13.47 -5.84 -3.83
N THR A 113 -12.65 -5.77 -2.79
CA THR A 113 -11.29 -6.32 -2.79
C THR A 113 -11.30 -7.84 -2.90
N ILE A 114 -12.12 -8.53 -2.11
CA ILE A 114 -12.25 -9.99 -2.14
C ILE A 114 -12.79 -10.45 -3.51
N HIS A 115 -13.80 -9.77 -4.04
CA HIS A 115 -14.37 -10.13 -5.35
C HIS A 115 -13.40 -9.86 -6.50
N ALA A 116 -12.60 -8.79 -6.46
CA ALA A 116 -11.57 -8.54 -7.47
C ALA A 116 -10.52 -9.65 -7.46
N ALA A 117 -10.07 -10.06 -6.27
CA ALA A 117 -9.11 -11.14 -6.11
C ALA A 117 -9.68 -12.51 -6.51
N ALA A 118 -10.93 -12.81 -6.11
CA ALA A 118 -11.58 -14.08 -6.44
C ALA A 118 -11.76 -14.25 -7.96
N ARG A 119 -12.07 -13.14 -8.67
CA ARG A 119 -12.17 -13.14 -10.14
C ARG A 119 -10.82 -13.15 -10.86
N GLY A 120 -9.72 -13.02 -10.14
CA GLY A 120 -8.40 -12.93 -10.76
C GLY A 120 -8.23 -11.68 -11.62
N GLU A 121 -8.84 -10.55 -11.22
CA GLU A 121 -8.69 -9.29 -11.96
C GLU A 121 -7.22 -8.90 -12.06
N ASN A 122 -6.78 -8.53 -13.22
CA ASN A 122 -5.37 -8.25 -13.54
C ASN A 122 -4.91 -6.88 -13.04
N ILE A 123 -5.18 -6.59 -11.79
CA ILE A 123 -4.85 -5.33 -11.11
C ILE A 123 -3.87 -5.58 -9.96
N VAL A 124 -3.20 -4.51 -9.56
CA VAL A 124 -2.36 -4.50 -8.36
C VAL A 124 -3.03 -3.65 -7.29
N THR A 125 -3.11 -4.15 -6.07
CA THR A 125 -3.51 -3.36 -4.92
C THR A 125 -2.30 -3.15 -4.01
N ILE A 126 -1.93 -1.90 -3.77
CA ILE A 126 -0.93 -1.51 -2.77
C ILE A 126 -1.71 -1.08 -1.53
N PHE A 127 -1.55 -1.84 -0.47
CA PHE A 127 -2.32 -1.72 0.75
C PHE A 127 -1.43 -1.24 1.91
N ILE A 128 -1.76 -0.10 2.49
CA ILE A 128 -1.07 0.45 3.65
C ILE A 128 -1.79 0.01 4.93
N ASN A 129 -1.17 -0.89 5.67
CA ASN A 129 -1.65 -1.39 6.94
C ASN A 129 -0.91 -0.70 8.09
N ASN A 130 -1.55 0.28 8.69
CA ASN A 130 -1.04 0.99 9.86
C ASN A 130 -1.90 0.77 11.12
N ALA A 131 -2.82 -0.19 11.06
CA ALA A 131 -3.66 -0.65 12.17
C ALA A 131 -4.56 0.44 12.81
N ILE A 132 -4.87 1.53 12.08
CA ILE A 132 -5.68 2.63 12.64
C ILE A 132 -6.24 3.53 11.51
N TYR A 133 -7.43 4.12 11.70
CA TYR A 133 -7.92 5.16 10.80
C TYR A 133 -7.24 6.50 11.10
N GLY A 134 -6.09 6.74 10.43
CA GLY A 134 -5.25 7.91 10.73
C GLY A 134 -5.92 9.23 10.40
N MET A 135 -6.52 9.36 9.20
CA MET A 135 -7.08 10.62 8.69
C MET A 135 -8.23 11.16 9.56
N THR A 136 -9.06 10.29 10.12
CA THR A 136 -10.27 10.67 10.85
C THR A 136 -10.06 10.86 12.36
N GLY A 137 -8.82 10.72 12.84
CA GLY A 137 -8.46 10.98 14.24
C GLY A 137 -8.18 9.74 15.09
N GLY A 138 -7.83 8.62 14.47
CA GLY A 138 -7.26 7.47 15.17
C GLY A 138 -8.28 6.47 15.72
N GLN A 139 -9.37 6.20 15.01
CA GLN A 139 -10.32 5.15 15.36
C GLN A 139 -9.76 3.75 15.06
N MET A 140 -10.35 2.76 15.71
CA MET A 140 -10.05 1.36 15.46
C MET A 140 -10.37 0.98 14.00
N SER A 141 -9.42 0.33 13.33
CA SER A 141 -9.62 -0.30 12.03
C SER A 141 -9.79 -1.83 12.17
N PRO A 142 -10.22 -2.54 11.13
CA PRO A 142 -10.24 -4.01 11.17
C PRO A 142 -8.88 -4.63 11.46
N THR A 143 -7.78 -3.97 11.10
CA THR A 143 -6.40 -4.46 11.32
C THR A 143 -5.78 -4.07 12.67
N THR A 144 -6.47 -3.27 13.49
CA THR A 144 -5.99 -2.87 14.82
C THR A 144 -5.71 -4.09 15.70
N LEU A 145 -4.55 -4.14 16.34
CA LEU A 145 -4.14 -5.27 17.19
C LEU A 145 -4.96 -5.37 18.47
N LEU A 146 -5.07 -6.57 19.04
CA LEU A 146 -5.65 -6.77 20.37
C LEU A 146 -4.83 -5.99 21.41
N GLY A 147 -5.51 -5.36 22.36
CA GLY A 147 -4.91 -4.49 23.36
C GLY A 147 -4.47 -3.11 22.88
N MET A 148 -4.46 -2.85 21.55
CA MET A 148 -4.09 -1.56 21.01
C MET A 148 -5.13 -0.50 21.32
N LYS A 149 -4.69 0.62 21.91
CA LYS A 149 -5.55 1.76 22.24
C LYS A 149 -5.75 2.65 21.00
N THR A 150 -7.02 3.01 20.77
CA THR A 150 -7.42 3.93 19.70
C THR A 150 -8.50 4.89 20.23
N ALA A 151 -8.93 5.86 19.44
CA ALA A 151 -9.99 6.77 19.84
C ALA A 151 -11.33 6.06 20.18
N THR A 152 -11.60 4.92 19.53
CA THR A 152 -12.80 4.10 19.77
C THR A 152 -12.56 2.87 20.64
N THR A 153 -11.31 2.57 20.98
CA THR A 153 -10.92 1.52 21.93
C THR A 153 -9.96 2.08 23.00
N PRO A 154 -10.43 3.00 23.87
CA PRO A 154 -9.54 3.73 24.79
C PRO A 154 -8.87 2.83 25.85
N TYR A 155 -9.48 1.68 26.14
CA TYR A 155 -8.93 0.68 27.08
C TYR A 155 -8.14 -0.45 26.37
N GLY A 156 -8.04 -0.37 25.04
CA GLY A 156 -7.46 -1.39 24.17
C GLY A 156 -8.54 -2.18 23.43
N ARG A 157 -8.20 -2.70 22.22
CA ARG A 157 -9.10 -3.59 21.46
C ARG A 157 -9.32 -4.89 22.23
N ASP A 158 -10.57 -5.19 22.54
CA ASP A 158 -11.00 -6.43 23.18
C ASP A 158 -11.63 -7.39 22.19
N ALA A 159 -11.23 -8.66 22.21
CA ALA A 159 -11.72 -9.64 21.23
C ALA A 159 -13.23 -9.93 21.37
N ALA A 160 -13.78 -9.89 22.59
CA ALA A 160 -15.20 -10.18 22.83
C ALA A 160 -16.11 -9.04 22.35
N LEU A 161 -15.63 -7.78 22.46
CA LEU A 161 -16.39 -6.59 22.08
C LEU A 161 -16.14 -6.16 20.64
N ASN A 162 -14.89 -6.28 20.16
CA ASN A 162 -14.43 -5.67 18.92
C ASN A 162 -13.98 -6.71 17.87
N GLY A 163 -14.02 -8.01 18.19
CA GLY A 163 -13.52 -9.06 17.32
C GLY A 163 -12.00 -9.04 17.14
N PHE A 164 -11.51 -9.94 16.31
CA PHE A 164 -10.08 -10.14 16.05
C PHE A 164 -9.56 -9.29 14.89
N PRO A 165 -8.24 -8.96 14.87
CA PRO A 165 -7.61 -8.26 13.75
C PRO A 165 -7.72 -9.04 12.44
N TYR A 166 -8.00 -8.35 11.34
CA TYR A 166 -8.01 -8.96 10.01
C TYR A 166 -6.59 -9.20 9.50
N LYS A 167 -6.33 -10.41 9.03
CA LYS A 167 -5.15 -10.76 8.25
C LYS A 167 -5.55 -10.87 6.77
N ILE A 168 -5.90 -9.74 6.17
CA ILE A 168 -6.52 -9.72 4.84
C ILE A 168 -5.64 -10.37 3.76
N ALA A 169 -4.33 -10.15 3.79
CA ALA A 169 -3.41 -10.78 2.84
C ALA A 169 -3.40 -12.30 2.98
N ASP A 170 -3.42 -12.83 4.20
CA ASP A 170 -3.51 -14.28 4.46
C ASP A 170 -4.85 -14.84 3.95
N MET A 171 -5.96 -14.15 4.21
CA MET A 171 -7.28 -14.55 3.71
C MET A 171 -7.32 -14.58 2.17
N MET A 172 -6.78 -13.55 1.52
CA MET A 172 -6.78 -13.44 0.07
C MET A 172 -5.86 -14.47 -0.60
N ALA A 173 -4.82 -14.93 0.08
CA ALA A 173 -3.93 -15.97 -0.44
C ALA A 173 -4.65 -17.31 -0.69
N HIS A 174 -5.80 -17.55 -0.07
CA HIS A 174 -6.63 -18.73 -0.32
C HIS A 174 -7.50 -18.63 -1.58
N LEU A 175 -7.60 -17.45 -2.20
CA LEU A 175 -8.38 -17.25 -3.42
C LEU A 175 -7.55 -17.64 -4.66
N ASP A 176 -8.08 -18.46 -5.55
CA ASP A 176 -7.34 -18.94 -6.72
C ASP A 176 -6.93 -17.80 -7.68
N GLY A 177 -7.78 -16.79 -7.82
CA GLY A 177 -7.51 -15.63 -8.68
C GLY A 177 -6.43 -14.67 -8.12
N ALA A 178 -6.11 -14.75 -6.83
CA ALA A 178 -5.00 -14.03 -6.22
C ALA A 178 -3.71 -14.81 -6.43
N THR A 179 -2.81 -14.31 -7.26
CA THR A 179 -1.61 -15.04 -7.70
C THR A 179 -0.32 -14.54 -7.07
N TYR A 180 -0.26 -13.26 -6.70
CA TYR A 180 0.86 -12.71 -5.95
C TYR A 180 0.37 -11.93 -4.74
N ILE A 181 0.60 -12.46 -3.55
CA ILE A 181 0.27 -11.83 -2.28
C ILE A 181 1.52 -11.76 -1.43
N THR A 182 1.88 -10.56 -1.01
CA THR A 182 3.09 -10.32 -0.22
C THR A 182 2.84 -9.30 0.87
N ARG A 183 3.57 -9.41 1.97
CA ARG A 183 3.58 -8.45 3.07
C ARG A 183 4.98 -7.90 3.24
N GLN A 184 5.11 -6.60 3.16
CA GLN A 184 6.36 -5.86 3.22
C GLN A 184 6.30 -4.77 4.29
N SER A 185 7.40 -4.05 4.49
CA SER A 185 7.45 -2.83 5.30
C SER A 185 8.54 -1.90 4.77
N VAL A 186 8.60 -0.68 5.26
CA VAL A 186 9.58 0.33 4.84
C VAL A 186 10.35 0.95 6.02
N HIS A 187 10.35 0.30 7.19
CA HIS A 187 10.94 0.83 8.42
C HIS A 187 12.47 0.74 8.49
N THR A 188 13.11 -0.02 7.60
CA THR A 188 14.56 -0.11 7.49
C THR A 188 15.01 -0.02 6.04
N PRO A 189 16.26 0.42 5.73
CA PRO A 189 16.77 0.46 4.36
C PRO A 189 16.73 -0.90 3.64
N ALA A 190 16.91 -1.99 4.37
CA ALA A 190 16.81 -3.34 3.81
C ALA A 190 15.36 -3.67 3.40
N ASN A 191 14.39 -3.30 4.23
CA ASN A 191 12.98 -3.51 3.95
C ASN A 191 12.44 -2.58 2.85
N VAL A 192 12.93 -1.34 2.77
CA VAL A 192 12.65 -0.43 1.64
C VAL A 192 13.02 -1.10 0.31
N ARG A 193 14.24 -1.66 0.21
CA ARG A 193 14.68 -2.39 -0.99
C ARG A 193 13.86 -3.65 -1.28
N LYS A 194 13.40 -4.37 -0.24
CA LYS A 194 12.51 -5.54 -0.41
C LYS A 194 11.13 -5.10 -0.90
N CYS A 195 10.56 -4.05 -0.32
CA CYS A 195 9.27 -3.48 -0.71
C CYS A 195 9.30 -3.02 -2.18
N LYS A 196 10.34 -2.30 -2.61
CA LYS A 196 10.53 -1.91 -4.01
C LYS A 196 10.48 -3.11 -4.96
N ARG A 197 11.24 -4.17 -4.65
CA ARG A 197 11.22 -5.40 -5.47
C ARG A 197 9.86 -6.07 -5.50
N ALA A 198 9.13 -6.05 -4.38
CA ALA A 198 7.78 -6.62 -4.29
C ALA A 198 6.77 -5.83 -5.14
N ILE A 199 6.84 -4.49 -5.13
CA ILE A 199 6.02 -3.62 -6.00
C ILE A 199 6.32 -3.92 -7.47
N ARG A 200 7.60 -3.96 -7.86
CA ARG A 200 8.02 -4.32 -9.24
C ARG A 200 7.44 -5.67 -9.66
N LYS A 201 7.60 -6.69 -8.83
CA LYS A 201 7.10 -8.05 -9.11
C LYS A 201 5.56 -8.07 -9.26
N ALA A 202 4.84 -7.29 -8.46
CA ALA A 202 3.38 -7.17 -8.57
C ALA A 202 2.98 -6.52 -9.91
N PHE A 203 3.70 -5.48 -10.35
CA PHE A 203 3.47 -4.81 -11.63
C PHE A 203 3.76 -5.76 -12.81
N GLU A 204 4.90 -6.45 -12.78
CA GLU A 204 5.25 -7.48 -13.76
C GLU A 204 4.18 -8.59 -13.84
N ASN A 205 3.68 -9.04 -12.67
CA ASN A 205 2.63 -10.06 -12.59
C ASN A 205 1.34 -9.61 -13.27
N SER A 206 0.91 -8.37 -13.02
CA SER A 206 -0.29 -7.78 -13.65
C SER A 206 -0.12 -7.59 -15.16
N LEU A 207 1.03 -7.08 -15.61
CA LEU A 207 1.32 -6.88 -17.03
C LEU A 207 1.41 -8.21 -17.80
N ALA A 208 1.86 -9.27 -17.14
CA ALA A 208 1.91 -10.61 -17.70
C ALA A 208 0.55 -11.32 -17.78
N GLY A 209 -0.52 -10.70 -17.25
CA GLY A 209 -1.85 -11.30 -17.29
C GLY A 209 -2.04 -12.44 -16.28
N ASN A 210 -1.27 -12.46 -15.19
CA ASN A 210 -1.27 -13.60 -14.26
C ASN A 210 -2.32 -13.51 -13.15
N GLY A 211 -3.17 -12.47 -13.12
CA GLY A 211 -4.23 -12.30 -12.13
C GLY A 211 -3.92 -11.27 -11.06
N TYR A 212 -4.66 -11.33 -9.96
CA TYR A 212 -4.65 -10.31 -8.90
C TYR A 212 -3.37 -10.33 -8.06
N SER A 213 -2.85 -9.14 -7.79
CA SER A 213 -1.69 -8.94 -6.90
C SER A 213 -2.01 -8.01 -5.74
N LEU A 214 -1.55 -8.37 -4.52
CA LEU A 214 -1.62 -7.53 -3.32
C LEU A 214 -0.23 -7.36 -2.73
N VAL A 215 0.18 -6.11 -2.56
CA VAL A 215 1.35 -5.73 -1.77
C VAL A 215 0.85 -5.03 -0.51
N GLU A 216 0.75 -5.77 0.59
CA GLU A 216 0.49 -5.20 1.92
C GLU A 216 1.78 -4.60 2.45
N VAL A 217 1.76 -3.32 2.81
CA VAL A 217 2.87 -2.62 3.46
C VAL A 217 2.48 -2.33 4.90
N VAL A 218 3.06 -3.07 5.84
CA VAL A 218 2.95 -2.76 7.27
C VAL A 218 3.70 -1.45 7.51
N ALA A 219 2.98 -0.45 8.01
CA ALA A 219 3.40 0.93 8.02
C ALA A 219 3.14 1.59 9.37
N THR A 220 3.83 2.69 9.63
CA THR A 220 3.61 3.49 10.84
C THR A 220 2.51 4.53 10.65
N CYS A 221 1.77 4.80 11.72
CA CYS A 221 0.92 5.97 11.87
C CYS A 221 1.31 6.71 13.16
N ASN A 222 2.50 7.33 13.16
CA ASN A 222 3.07 7.95 14.35
C ASN A 222 2.13 8.98 15.01
N SER A 223 1.45 9.81 14.23
CA SER A 223 0.46 10.78 14.76
C SER A 223 -0.77 10.09 15.36
N GLY A 224 -1.33 9.08 14.66
CA GLY A 224 -2.48 8.31 15.15
C GLY A 224 -2.15 7.49 16.40
N TRP A 225 -0.94 6.99 16.51
CA TRP A 225 -0.44 6.23 17.67
C TRP A 225 0.07 7.13 18.80
N LYS A 226 0.22 8.45 18.55
CA LYS A 226 0.79 9.44 19.50
C LYS A 226 2.23 9.09 19.91
N LEU A 227 3.02 8.65 18.96
CA LEU A 227 4.43 8.30 19.09
C LEU A 227 5.29 9.20 18.20
N SER A 228 6.56 9.40 18.56
CA SER A 228 7.54 9.98 17.63
C SER A 228 7.79 8.99 16.46
N PRO A 229 8.30 9.44 15.31
CA PRO A 229 8.60 8.54 14.18
C PRO A 229 9.53 7.38 14.53
N VAL A 230 10.52 7.63 15.38
CA VAL A 230 11.47 6.60 15.84
C VAL A 230 10.80 5.57 16.74
N GLU A 231 10.02 6.04 17.71
CA GLU A 231 9.24 5.15 18.60
C GLU A 231 8.19 4.36 17.83
N ALA A 232 7.53 4.97 16.83
CA ALA A 232 6.56 4.29 15.99
C ALA A 232 7.18 3.15 15.18
N ASN A 233 8.38 3.34 14.63
CA ASN A 233 9.11 2.26 13.95
C ASN A 233 9.42 1.10 14.89
N LYS A 234 9.92 1.40 16.09
CA LYS A 234 10.22 0.39 17.12
C LYS A 234 8.96 -0.34 17.57
N TRP A 235 7.89 0.41 17.86
CA TRP A 235 6.61 -0.16 18.26
C TRP A 235 6.03 -1.09 17.17
N MET A 236 6.10 -0.69 15.90
CA MET A 236 5.67 -1.50 14.78
C MET A 236 6.46 -2.81 14.70
N GLU A 237 7.79 -2.74 14.84
CA GLU A 237 8.67 -3.91 14.83
C GLU A 237 8.33 -4.89 15.97
N GLU A 238 8.12 -4.38 17.18
CA GLU A 238 7.85 -5.17 18.37
C GLU A 238 6.42 -5.73 18.43
N ASN A 239 5.42 -5.03 17.87
CA ASN A 239 4.00 -5.36 18.04
C ASN A 239 3.31 -5.80 16.75
N MET A 240 3.53 -5.10 15.63
CA MET A 240 2.83 -5.41 14.39
C MET A 240 3.49 -6.55 13.61
N LEU A 241 4.83 -6.55 13.49
CA LEU A 241 5.51 -7.57 12.68
C LEU A 241 5.36 -9.00 13.22
N PRO A 242 5.30 -9.26 14.54
CA PRO A 242 4.95 -10.59 15.06
C PRO A 242 3.55 -11.07 14.68
N HIS A 243 2.59 -10.13 14.53
CA HIS A 243 1.22 -10.44 14.12
C HIS A 243 1.06 -10.49 12.59
N TYR A 244 1.79 -9.64 11.89
CA TYR A 244 1.83 -9.50 10.43
C TYR A 244 3.24 -9.82 9.89
N PRO A 245 3.66 -11.11 9.88
CA PRO A 245 5.01 -11.49 9.47
C PRO A 245 5.27 -11.12 8.00
N LEU A 246 6.47 -10.57 7.73
CA LEU A 246 6.86 -10.12 6.40
C LEU A 246 7.26 -11.27 5.49
N GLY A 247 7.00 -11.14 4.20
CA GLY A 247 7.41 -12.08 3.16
C GLY A 247 6.35 -12.31 2.09
N ASP A 248 6.69 -13.12 1.11
CA ASP A 248 5.72 -13.60 0.11
C ASP A 248 4.80 -14.65 0.78
N ILE A 249 3.49 -14.41 0.74
CA ILE A 249 2.47 -15.30 1.29
C ILE A 249 1.98 -16.26 0.19
N LYS A 250 1.82 -15.75 -1.02
CA LYS A 250 1.49 -16.54 -2.21
C LYS A 250 2.24 -16.04 -3.43
N CYS A 251 2.77 -16.97 -4.21
CA CYS A 251 3.34 -16.71 -5.52
C CYS A 251 3.01 -17.89 -6.43
N SER A 252 1.98 -17.75 -7.25
CA SER A 252 1.45 -18.81 -8.12
C SER A 252 1.08 -18.22 -9.50
N LYS A 253 0.63 -19.07 -10.40
CA LYS A 253 -0.03 -18.67 -11.66
C LYS A 253 -1.51 -18.96 -11.56
N LEU A 254 -2.33 -18.29 -12.39
CA LEU A 254 -3.73 -18.66 -12.54
C LEU A 254 -3.84 -20.15 -12.92
N PRO A 255 -4.82 -20.87 -12.36
CA PRO A 255 -5.19 -22.20 -12.87
C PRO A 255 -5.50 -22.10 -14.36
N LYS A 256 -5.05 -23.07 -15.13
CA LYS A 256 -5.37 -23.17 -16.56
C LYS A 256 -6.79 -23.66 -16.75
#